data_5d97a2f01f6a9f33d4eec0cbb3d97a35
#
_entry.id   5d97a2f01f6a9f33d4eec0cbb3d97a35
#
_cell.length_a   1.000
_cell.length_b   1.000
_cell.length_c   1.000
_cell.angle_alpha   90.00
_cell.angle_beta   90.00
_cell.angle_gamma   90.00
#
_symmetry.space_group_name_H-M   'P 1'
#
loop_
_entity.id
_entity.type
_entity.pdbx_description
1 polymer ?
#
loop_
_entity_poly.entity_id
_entity_poly.type
_entity_poly.pdbx_seq_one_letter_code
_entity_poly.pdbx_strand_id
1 'polypeptide(L)'
;GILNKRPFSGNLTYRNFNNPYLAFDAKGMLDVGYVVGLLQMGQLSSGSGLADVRIAFAGNLKEFKAKPGNSTLSTTGDITLHNVSLSLQELPMPLKGLHGNFIFKKNDVAVSDFKGRLGDSDFVLNGMFRNVMAWLLLDKQRLLVEADFNSHYMDLDQLLSEELNTPADARQANGASAYKFNVSPDIAFDLSASIRKAKFRRFRGENIKGEVKLRNQVVSTPNISFNAIGGNFAVRGNLNARNRDHIIVNTATKLSNMS
;
A
#
# COMPACT_ATOMS: atom_id res chain seq x y z
N GLY A 1 14.22 -25.38 12.94
CA GLY A 1 14.45 -24.70 14.21
C GLY A 1 13.17 -24.14 14.83
N ILE A 2 13.32 -23.38 15.87
CA ILE A 2 12.23 -22.65 16.53
C ILE A 2 12.57 -21.17 16.50
N LEU A 3 11.68 -20.35 15.95
CA LEU A 3 11.81 -18.89 15.92
C LEU A 3 10.63 -18.29 16.71
N ASN A 4 10.92 -17.54 17.77
CA ASN A 4 9.91 -16.97 18.67
C ASN A 4 8.85 -17.99 19.10
N LYS A 5 9.28 -19.14 19.64
CA LYS A 5 8.46 -20.29 20.10
C LYS A 5 7.64 -21.01 19.00
N ARG A 6 7.91 -20.76 17.72
CA ARG A 6 7.20 -21.38 16.60
C ARG A 6 8.15 -22.19 15.73
N PRO A 7 7.69 -23.31 15.16
CA PRO A 7 8.50 -24.08 14.22
C PRO A 7 8.79 -23.26 12.97
N PHE A 8 10.07 -23.21 12.62
CA PHE A 8 10.57 -22.51 11.45
C PHE A 8 11.68 -23.32 10.81
N SER A 9 11.69 -23.36 9.49
CA SER A 9 12.80 -23.86 8.70
C SER A 9 13.24 -22.77 7.71
N GLY A 10 14.53 -22.63 7.52
CA GLY A 10 15.09 -21.73 6.55
C GLY A 10 16.54 -22.04 6.27
N ASN A 11 16.94 -21.85 5.05
CA ASN A 11 18.33 -21.96 4.59
C ASN A 11 18.71 -20.64 3.94
N LEU A 12 19.95 -20.22 4.17
CA LEU A 12 20.55 -19.03 3.57
C LEU A 12 21.86 -19.42 2.92
N THR A 13 22.01 -19.09 1.66
CA THR A 13 23.25 -19.22 0.90
C THR A 13 23.68 -17.86 0.43
N TYR A 14 24.90 -17.45 0.80
CA TYR A 14 25.56 -16.26 0.30
C TYR A 14 26.88 -16.65 -0.34
N ARG A 15 27.09 -16.30 -1.61
CA ARG A 15 28.32 -16.64 -2.36
C ARG A 15 28.84 -15.41 -3.08
N ASN A 16 30.14 -15.37 -3.25
CA ASN A 16 30.89 -14.41 -4.06
C ASN A 16 30.64 -12.94 -3.65
N PHE A 17 31.41 -12.44 -2.68
CA PHE A 17 31.30 -11.06 -2.15
C PHE A 17 31.45 -9.97 -3.22
N ASN A 18 32.19 -10.21 -4.32
CA ASN A 18 32.36 -9.24 -5.41
C ASN A 18 31.20 -9.22 -6.39
N ASN A 19 30.47 -10.33 -6.52
CA ASN A 19 29.26 -10.47 -7.32
C ASN A 19 28.25 -11.32 -6.54
N PRO A 20 27.57 -10.74 -5.55
CA PRO A 20 26.83 -11.49 -4.57
C PRO A 20 25.68 -12.30 -5.19
N TYR A 21 25.73 -13.60 -4.99
CA TYR A 21 24.59 -14.49 -5.19
C TYR A 21 23.98 -14.77 -3.83
N LEU A 22 22.69 -14.48 -3.72
CA LEU A 22 21.88 -14.74 -2.54
C LEU A 22 20.80 -15.76 -2.87
N ALA A 23 20.69 -16.79 -2.07
CA ALA A 23 19.54 -17.67 -2.08
C ALA A 23 19.07 -17.92 -0.65
N PHE A 24 17.78 -17.84 -0.44
CA PHE A 24 17.16 -18.26 0.82
C PHE A 24 15.84 -18.97 0.54
N ASP A 25 15.51 -19.91 1.39
CA ASP A 25 14.18 -20.48 1.52
C ASP A 25 13.74 -20.36 2.97
N ALA A 26 12.46 -20.11 3.15
CA ALA A 26 11.85 -19.96 4.46
C ALA A 26 10.46 -20.59 4.48
N LYS A 27 10.18 -21.37 5.54
CA LYS A 27 8.87 -21.99 5.76
C LYS A 27 8.55 -22.01 7.24
N GLY A 28 7.35 -21.56 7.58
CA GLY A 28 6.83 -21.60 8.94
C GLY A 28 5.85 -20.46 9.23
N MET A 29 5.32 -20.50 10.44
CA MET A 29 4.48 -19.42 10.95
C MET A 29 5.36 -18.41 11.70
N LEU A 30 5.43 -17.20 11.20
CA LEU A 30 6.26 -16.13 11.73
C LEU A 30 5.43 -15.10 12.51
N ASP A 31 6.02 -14.61 13.58
CA ASP A 31 5.54 -13.41 14.28
C ASP A 31 6.03 -12.18 13.50
N VAL A 32 5.10 -11.37 13.00
CA VAL A 32 5.41 -10.23 12.16
C VAL A 32 6.17 -9.15 12.93
N GLY A 33 5.85 -8.93 14.21
CA GLY A 33 6.58 -7.98 15.05
C GLY A 33 8.04 -8.36 15.24
N TYR A 34 8.29 -9.65 15.46
CA TYR A 34 9.66 -10.15 15.56
C TYR A 34 10.45 -9.98 14.26
N VAL A 35 9.84 -10.29 13.11
CA VAL A 35 10.48 -10.16 11.79
C VAL A 35 10.78 -8.69 11.47
N VAL A 36 9.82 -7.78 11.69
CA VAL A 36 10.02 -6.34 11.45
C VAL A 36 11.16 -5.79 12.33
N GLY A 37 11.20 -6.17 13.60
CA GLY A 37 12.28 -5.79 14.52
C GLY A 37 13.66 -6.32 14.12
N LEU A 38 13.72 -7.56 13.60
CA LEU A 38 14.97 -8.20 13.20
C LEU A 38 15.53 -7.60 11.90
N LEU A 39 14.67 -7.37 10.90
CA LEU A 39 15.10 -6.94 9.57
C LEU A 39 15.33 -5.43 9.45
N GLN A 40 14.90 -4.64 10.44
CA GLN A 40 15.03 -3.16 10.47
C GLN A 40 14.63 -2.53 9.11
N MET A 41 13.50 -2.98 8.56
CA MET A 41 13.02 -2.51 7.26
C MET A 41 12.64 -1.03 7.37
N GLY A 42 13.36 -0.14 6.69
CA GLY A 42 13.23 1.31 6.83
C GLY A 42 11.84 1.89 6.56
N GLN A 43 10.97 1.14 5.90
CA GLN A 43 9.59 1.56 5.62
C GLN A 43 8.59 1.11 6.70
N LEU A 44 8.96 0.12 7.53
CA LEU A 44 8.12 -0.46 8.59
C LEU A 44 8.68 -0.06 9.95
N SER A 45 7.90 0.69 10.74
CA SER A 45 8.30 1.10 12.09
C SER A 45 7.91 0.10 13.17
N SER A 46 6.81 -0.63 12.97
CA SER A 46 6.38 -1.69 13.88
C SER A 46 5.44 -2.69 13.19
N GLY A 47 5.31 -3.87 13.78
CA GLY A 47 4.40 -4.90 13.32
C GLY A 47 3.90 -5.78 14.45
N SER A 48 2.79 -6.48 14.24
CA SER A 48 2.28 -7.55 15.12
C SER A 48 1.40 -8.50 14.32
N GLY A 49 1.05 -9.65 14.92
CA GLY A 49 0.23 -10.67 14.25
C GLY A 49 1.09 -11.77 13.65
N LEU A 50 0.48 -12.64 12.87
CA LEU A 50 1.10 -13.85 12.36
C LEU A 50 1.08 -13.89 10.83
N ALA A 51 2.10 -14.49 10.25
CA ALA A 51 2.16 -14.80 8.83
C ALA A 51 2.60 -16.26 8.62
N ASP A 52 1.81 -17.00 7.84
CA ASP A 52 2.29 -18.25 7.25
C ASP A 52 3.16 -17.91 6.06
N VAL A 53 4.39 -18.40 6.05
CA VAL A 53 5.38 -18.10 5.03
C VAL A 53 5.89 -19.38 4.40
N ARG A 54 5.86 -19.42 3.08
CA ARG A 54 6.57 -20.40 2.25
C ARG A 54 7.18 -19.65 1.09
N ILE A 55 8.41 -19.24 1.19
CA ILE A 55 9.06 -18.42 0.20
C ILE A 55 10.45 -18.96 -0.12
N ALA A 56 10.78 -18.98 -1.40
CA ALA A 56 12.11 -19.24 -1.89
C ALA A 56 12.56 -18.08 -2.81
N PHE A 57 13.76 -17.61 -2.57
CA PHE A 57 14.38 -16.53 -3.32
C PHE A 57 15.77 -16.97 -3.75
N ALA A 58 16.14 -16.71 -5.00
CA ALA A 58 17.49 -16.93 -5.48
C ALA A 58 17.84 -15.94 -6.60
N GLY A 59 19.04 -15.40 -6.56
CA GLY A 59 19.51 -14.52 -7.63
C GLY A 59 20.85 -13.85 -7.36
N ASN A 60 21.40 -13.28 -8.44
CA ASN A 60 22.58 -12.42 -8.36
C ASN A 60 22.16 -10.98 -8.10
N LEU A 61 22.56 -10.42 -6.95
CA LEU A 61 22.15 -9.08 -6.53
C LEU A 61 22.68 -7.97 -7.45
N LYS A 62 23.86 -8.16 -8.05
CA LYS A 62 24.44 -7.17 -8.97
C LYS A 62 23.66 -7.11 -10.29
N GLU A 63 23.28 -8.27 -10.84
CA GLU A 63 22.44 -8.36 -12.03
C GLU A 63 21.05 -7.80 -11.75
N PHE A 64 20.49 -8.11 -10.58
CA PHE A 64 19.20 -7.59 -10.17
C PHE A 64 19.22 -6.05 -10.04
N LYS A 65 20.26 -5.47 -9.44
CA LYS A 65 20.43 -4.02 -9.38
C LYS A 65 20.55 -3.37 -10.76
N ALA A 66 21.26 -4.04 -11.69
CA ALA A 66 21.46 -3.50 -13.03
C ALA A 66 20.20 -3.56 -13.91
N LYS A 67 19.42 -4.63 -13.81
CA LYS A 67 18.22 -4.87 -14.64
C LYS A 67 17.13 -5.59 -13.82
N PRO A 68 16.39 -4.90 -12.94
CA PRO A 68 15.40 -5.54 -12.06
C PRO A 68 14.31 -6.32 -12.81
N GLY A 69 13.87 -5.84 -13.97
CA GLY A 69 12.81 -6.48 -14.76
C GLY A 69 13.25 -7.72 -15.57
N ASN A 70 14.57 -7.85 -15.85
CA ASN A 70 15.13 -8.93 -16.68
C ASN A 70 16.21 -9.73 -15.94
N SER A 71 16.22 -9.70 -14.62
CA SER A 71 17.22 -10.39 -13.83
C SER A 71 16.95 -11.91 -13.77
N THR A 72 18.02 -12.65 -13.44
CA THR A 72 17.96 -14.09 -13.08
C THR A 72 17.31 -14.32 -11.71
N LEU A 73 16.75 -13.26 -11.11
CA LEU A 73 16.07 -13.36 -9.81
C LEU A 73 14.87 -14.30 -9.92
N SER A 74 14.84 -15.27 -9.04
CA SER A 74 13.71 -16.17 -8.86
C SER A 74 13.14 -15.96 -7.46
N THR A 75 11.90 -15.52 -7.38
CA THR A 75 11.13 -15.54 -6.14
C THR A 75 9.87 -16.35 -6.39
N THR A 76 9.61 -17.32 -5.53
CA THR A 76 8.42 -18.17 -5.60
C THR A 76 7.92 -18.45 -4.19
N GLY A 77 6.64 -18.77 -4.08
CA GLY A 77 6.02 -19.14 -2.81
C GLY A 77 4.83 -18.27 -2.46
N ASP A 78 4.42 -18.37 -1.23
CA ASP A 78 3.24 -17.68 -0.73
C ASP A 78 3.43 -17.17 0.71
N ILE A 79 2.71 -16.10 1.01
CA ILE A 79 2.54 -15.56 2.36
C ILE A 79 1.06 -15.38 2.63
N THR A 80 0.57 -15.91 3.76
CA THR A 80 -0.78 -15.65 4.24
C THR A 80 -0.73 -14.88 5.55
N LEU A 81 -1.39 -13.72 5.60
CA LEU A 81 -1.47 -12.88 6.79
C LEU A 81 -2.67 -13.24 7.67
N HIS A 82 -2.45 -13.29 8.99
CA HIS A 82 -3.46 -13.60 9.98
C HIS A 82 -3.51 -12.50 11.05
N ASN A 83 -4.48 -11.60 10.92
CA ASN A 83 -4.72 -10.49 11.85
C ASN A 83 -3.45 -9.67 12.13
N VAL A 84 -2.77 -9.29 11.06
CA VAL A 84 -1.53 -8.51 11.15
C VAL A 84 -1.84 -7.03 11.33
N SER A 85 -1.03 -6.34 12.11
CA SER A 85 -1.00 -4.87 12.17
C SER A 85 0.38 -4.39 11.79
N LEU A 86 0.45 -3.31 10.99
CA LEU A 86 1.69 -2.72 10.48
C LEU A 86 1.64 -1.20 10.62
N SER A 87 2.72 -0.61 11.11
CA SER A 87 2.93 0.83 11.05
C SER A 87 3.96 1.13 9.96
N LEU A 88 3.54 1.88 8.94
CA LEU A 88 4.41 2.37 7.87
C LEU A 88 4.72 3.84 8.13
N GLN A 89 5.96 4.25 7.83
CA GLN A 89 6.38 5.65 8.04
C GLN A 89 5.58 6.66 7.20
N GLU A 90 5.11 6.24 6.04
CA GLU A 90 4.37 7.08 5.10
C GLU A 90 2.86 7.17 5.40
N LEU A 91 2.34 6.35 6.31
CA LEU A 91 0.92 6.35 6.65
C LEU A 91 0.68 7.06 7.98
N PRO A 92 -0.39 7.87 8.08
CA PRO A 92 -0.72 8.63 9.30
C PRO A 92 -1.14 7.73 10.46
N MET A 93 -1.52 6.51 10.19
CA MET A 93 -2.05 5.54 11.15
C MET A 93 -1.59 4.12 10.82
N PRO A 94 -1.56 3.22 11.81
CA PRO A 94 -1.29 1.81 11.54
C PRO A 94 -2.42 1.14 10.74
N LEU A 95 -2.02 0.30 9.80
CA LEU A 95 -2.91 -0.68 9.20
C LEU A 95 -3.21 -1.76 10.24
N LYS A 96 -4.47 -2.13 10.43
CA LYS A 96 -4.92 -3.09 11.45
C LYS A 96 -5.78 -4.19 10.85
N GLY A 97 -5.74 -5.36 11.50
CA GLY A 97 -6.57 -6.50 11.12
C GLY A 97 -6.30 -6.98 9.70
N LEU A 98 -5.04 -6.93 9.27
CA LEU A 98 -4.66 -7.34 7.92
C LEU A 98 -4.77 -8.86 7.79
N HIS A 99 -5.51 -9.27 6.77
CA HIS A 99 -5.60 -10.63 6.27
C HIS A 99 -5.37 -10.59 4.78
N GLY A 100 -4.86 -11.67 4.19
CA GLY A 100 -4.71 -11.76 2.74
C GLY A 100 -3.69 -12.80 2.34
N ASN A 101 -3.76 -13.19 1.05
CA ASN A 101 -2.86 -14.16 0.46
C ASN A 101 -2.01 -13.47 -0.60
N PHE A 102 -0.71 -13.74 -0.58
CA PHE A 102 0.30 -13.15 -1.43
C PHE A 102 1.09 -14.26 -2.11
N ILE A 103 0.97 -14.40 -3.43
CA ILE A 103 1.67 -15.41 -4.22
C ILE A 103 2.78 -14.73 -5.01
N PHE A 104 4.01 -15.10 -4.70
CA PHE A 104 5.21 -14.54 -5.30
C PHE A 104 5.60 -15.26 -6.58
N LYS A 105 5.89 -14.49 -7.62
CA LYS A 105 6.42 -14.99 -8.90
C LYS A 105 7.45 -14.01 -9.47
N LYS A 106 8.72 -14.36 -9.35
CA LYS A 106 9.84 -13.47 -9.72
C LYS A 106 9.79 -12.16 -8.94
N ASN A 107 9.59 -11.05 -9.63
CA ASN A 107 9.58 -9.70 -9.06
C ASN A 107 8.15 -9.23 -8.67
N ASP A 108 7.13 -10.00 -8.99
CA ASP A 108 5.72 -9.65 -8.85
C ASP A 108 5.02 -10.49 -7.78
N VAL A 109 3.90 -9.98 -7.27
CA VAL A 109 3.07 -10.64 -6.28
C VAL A 109 1.60 -10.56 -6.71
N ALA A 110 0.96 -11.72 -6.84
CA ALA A 110 -0.50 -11.79 -6.92
C ALA A 110 -1.09 -11.69 -5.51
N VAL A 111 -2.08 -10.84 -5.34
CA VAL A 111 -2.71 -10.52 -4.06
C VAL A 111 -4.18 -10.86 -4.12
N SER A 112 -4.66 -11.65 -3.16
CA SER A 112 -6.08 -11.97 -3.03
C SER A 112 -6.56 -11.81 -1.60
N ASP A 113 -7.78 -11.29 -1.46
CA ASP A 113 -8.46 -11.04 -0.17
C ASP A 113 -7.62 -10.22 0.81
N PHE A 114 -6.77 -9.32 0.28
CA PHE A 114 -6.01 -8.42 1.14
C PHE A 114 -6.92 -7.36 1.72
N LYS A 115 -7.30 -7.54 2.95
CA LYS A 115 -8.24 -6.69 3.67
C LYS A 115 -7.69 -6.24 5.01
N GLY A 116 -8.20 -5.11 5.45
CA GLY A 116 -7.85 -4.52 6.73
C GLY A 116 -8.53 -3.18 6.96
N ARG A 117 -7.99 -2.43 7.90
CA ARG A 117 -8.47 -1.08 8.24
C ARG A 117 -7.31 -0.11 8.38
N LEU A 118 -7.57 1.13 7.98
CA LEU A 118 -6.73 2.29 8.26
C LEU A 118 -7.62 3.35 8.93
N GLY A 119 -7.50 3.49 10.24
CA GLY A 119 -8.46 4.24 11.05
C GLY A 119 -9.86 3.64 10.96
N ASP A 120 -10.86 4.47 10.65
CA ASP A 120 -12.24 4.05 10.44
C ASP A 120 -12.51 3.46 9.05
N SER A 121 -11.58 3.67 8.11
CA SER A 121 -11.71 3.18 6.75
C SER A 121 -11.37 1.70 6.65
N ASP A 122 -12.21 0.91 5.98
CA ASP A 122 -11.93 -0.47 5.62
C ASP A 122 -11.51 -0.58 4.16
N PHE A 123 -10.84 -1.67 3.82
CA PHE A 123 -10.49 -1.97 2.43
C PHE A 123 -10.39 -3.46 2.16
N VAL A 124 -10.63 -3.82 0.90
CA VAL A 124 -10.32 -5.12 0.30
C VAL A 124 -9.64 -4.86 -1.03
N LEU A 125 -8.46 -5.46 -1.25
CA LEU A 125 -7.69 -5.39 -2.48
C LEU A 125 -7.50 -6.77 -3.09
N ASN A 126 -7.74 -6.88 -4.39
CA ASN A 126 -7.42 -8.06 -5.20
C ASN A 126 -6.71 -7.60 -6.47
N GLY A 127 -5.56 -8.19 -6.79
CA GLY A 127 -4.82 -7.76 -7.98
C GLY A 127 -3.37 -8.19 -8.03
N MET A 128 -2.58 -7.40 -8.73
CA MET A 128 -1.15 -7.63 -8.94
C MET A 128 -0.33 -6.46 -8.41
N PHE A 129 0.65 -6.77 -7.60
CA PHE A 129 1.69 -5.84 -7.18
C PHE A 129 2.95 -6.17 -7.97
N ARG A 130 3.32 -5.30 -8.88
CA ARG A 130 4.47 -5.50 -9.76
C ARG A 130 5.70 -4.81 -9.20
N ASN A 131 6.85 -5.40 -9.46
CA ASN A 131 8.15 -4.88 -9.05
C ASN A 131 8.36 -4.85 -7.53
N VAL A 132 7.67 -5.73 -6.79
CA VAL A 132 7.69 -5.77 -5.31
C VAL A 132 9.09 -6.06 -4.79
N MET A 133 9.79 -7.05 -5.35
CA MET A 133 11.11 -7.43 -4.85
C MET A 133 12.16 -6.34 -5.08
N ALA A 134 12.09 -5.66 -6.24
CA ALA A 134 12.97 -4.53 -6.50
C ALA A 134 12.65 -3.35 -5.57
N TRP A 135 11.39 -3.03 -5.36
CA TRP A 135 10.95 -1.97 -4.46
C TRP A 135 11.36 -2.23 -3.01
N LEU A 136 11.32 -3.50 -2.55
CA LEU A 136 11.75 -3.88 -1.20
C LEU A 136 13.27 -3.91 -1.00
N LEU A 137 14.03 -4.29 -2.04
CA LEU A 137 15.46 -4.61 -1.91
C LEU A 137 16.39 -3.54 -2.51
N LEU A 138 15.88 -2.63 -3.32
CA LEU A 138 16.68 -1.65 -4.04
C LEU A 138 16.12 -0.24 -3.85
N ASP A 139 17.02 0.73 -3.77
CA ASP A 139 16.62 2.14 -3.71
C ASP A 139 16.02 2.61 -5.03
N LYS A 140 15.13 3.61 -4.95
CA LYS A 140 14.53 4.32 -6.10
C LYS A 140 13.78 3.41 -7.08
N GLN A 141 13.28 2.28 -6.60
CA GLN A 141 12.43 1.40 -7.39
C GLN A 141 10.96 1.70 -7.15
N ARG A 142 10.16 1.52 -8.19
CA ARG A 142 8.75 1.85 -8.16
C ARG A 142 7.91 0.60 -8.02
N LEU A 143 7.02 0.59 -7.03
CA LEU A 143 5.94 -0.38 -6.91
C LEU A 143 4.77 0.04 -7.81
N LEU A 144 4.24 -0.87 -8.62
CA LEU A 144 3.01 -0.68 -9.37
C LEU A 144 1.93 -1.62 -8.82
N VAL A 145 0.83 -1.06 -8.36
CA VAL A 145 -0.35 -1.79 -7.89
C VAL A 145 -1.45 -1.71 -8.94
N GLU A 146 -1.86 -2.85 -9.48
CA GLU A 146 -2.98 -2.99 -10.42
C GLU A 146 -4.04 -3.84 -9.71
N ALA A 147 -5.14 -3.24 -9.22
CA ALA A 147 -6.06 -3.94 -8.34
C ALA A 147 -7.51 -3.42 -8.38
N ASP A 148 -8.42 -4.32 -8.00
CA ASP A 148 -9.77 -3.97 -7.58
C ASP A 148 -9.73 -3.55 -6.11
N PHE A 149 -10.20 -2.34 -5.84
CA PHE A 149 -10.31 -1.77 -4.51
C PHE A 149 -11.77 -1.68 -4.09
N ASN A 150 -12.12 -2.34 -3.00
CA ASN A 150 -13.46 -2.32 -2.43
C ASN A 150 -13.42 -1.79 -0.99
N SER A 151 -14.40 -0.95 -0.61
CA SER A 151 -14.57 -0.44 0.75
C SER A 151 -16.05 -0.25 1.07
N HIS A 152 -16.44 -0.56 2.31
CA HIS A 152 -17.76 -0.23 2.80
C HIS A 152 -17.82 1.22 3.28
N TYR A 153 -16.76 1.68 3.94
CA TYR A 153 -16.68 3.03 4.46
C TYR A 153 -15.26 3.59 4.38
N MET A 154 -15.16 4.82 3.88
CA MET A 154 -13.90 5.55 3.78
C MET A 154 -14.02 6.94 4.40
N ASP A 155 -13.22 7.22 5.43
CA ASP A 155 -13.08 8.56 6.02
C ASP A 155 -11.84 9.25 5.42
N LEU A 156 -12.08 10.08 4.39
CA LEU A 156 -11.01 10.79 3.72
C LEU A 156 -10.40 11.89 4.60
N ASP A 157 -11.13 12.39 5.61
CA ASP A 157 -10.57 13.36 6.55
C ASP A 157 -9.42 12.72 7.35
N GLN A 158 -9.61 11.48 7.83
CA GLN A 158 -8.56 10.75 8.54
C GLN A 158 -7.37 10.38 7.63
N LEU A 159 -7.65 10.00 6.38
CA LEU A 159 -6.60 9.57 5.44
C LEU A 159 -5.73 10.74 4.95
N LEU A 160 -6.28 11.95 4.93
CA LEU A 160 -5.65 13.14 4.37
C LEU A 160 -5.17 14.15 5.43
N SER A 161 -5.48 13.94 6.73
CA SER A 161 -5.13 14.90 7.78
C SER A 161 -3.71 14.69 8.30
N GLU A 162 -2.96 15.79 8.44
CA GLU A 162 -1.67 15.79 9.16
C GLU A 162 -1.81 15.76 10.68
N GLU A 163 -2.98 16.09 11.21
CA GLU A 163 -3.20 16.24 12.66
C GLU A 163 -2.90 14.97 13.46
N LEU A 164 -2.95 13.80 12.83
CA LEU A 164 -2.68 12.53 13.50
C LEU A 164 -1.20 12.31 13.80
N ASN A 165 -0.29 12.98 13.08
CA ASN A 165 1.15 12.88 13.26
C ASN A 165 1.76 14.05 14.05
N THR A 166 0.96 15.06 14.43
CA THR A 166 1.44 16.23 15.17
C THR A 166 1.23 16.01 16.67
N PRO A 167 2.25 16.20 17.53
CA PRO A 167 2.09 16.15 18.99
C PRO A 167 0.99 17.09 19.46
N ALA A 168 0.26 16.70 20.51
CA ALA A 168 -0.91 17.44 21.03
C ALA A 168 -0.62 18.92 21.31
N ASP A 169 0.60 19.25 21.71
CA ASP A 169 1.02 20.61 22.05
C ASP A 169 1.18 21.53 20.82
N ALA A 170 1.37 20.98 19.63
CA ALA A 170 1.48 21.75 18.37
C ALA A 170 0.12 22.05 17.70
N ARG A 171 -0.96 21.39 18.14
CA ARG A 171 -2.31 21.53 17.56
C ARG A 171 -2.98 22.87 17.87
N GLN A 172 -2.54 23.56 18.92
CA GLN A 172 -3.16 24.83 19.36
C GLN A 172 -2.66 26.07 18.63
N ALA A 173 -1.59 25.99 17.84
CA ALA A 173 -0.93 27.17 17.28
C ALA A 173 -1.44 27.61 15.88
N ASN A 174 -2.10 26.74 15.12
CA ASN A 174 -2.52 27.08 13.75
C ASN A 174 -3.97 26.67 13.50
N GLY A 175 -4.87 27.63 13.49
CA GLY A 175 -6.32 27.45 13.30
C GLY A 175 -6.80 27.03 11.91
N ALA A 176 -5.97 26.44 11.08
CA ALA A 176 -6.35 25.86 9.80
C ALA A 176 -5.65 24.50 9.64
N SER A 177 -6.44 23.41 9.65
CA SER A 177 -5.95 22.07 9.24
C SER A 177 -5.44 22.13 7.81
N ALA A 178 -4.13 22.19 7.64
CA ALA A 178 -3.52 22.10 6.32
C ALA A 178 -3.55 20.63 5.90
N TYR A 179 -4.35 20.28 4.88
CA TYR A 179 -4.28 18.97 4.24
C TYR A 179 -2.98 18.88 3.45
N LYS A 180 -2.04 18.08 3.90
CA LYS A 180 -0.86 17.72 3.11
C LYS A 180 -1.08 16.36 2.46
N PHE A 181 -1.23 16.38 1.17
CA PHE A 181 -1.35 15.17 0.37
C PHE A 181 0.06 14.65 0.07
N ASN A 182 0.55 13.77 0.95
CA ASN A 182 1.85 13.14 0.75
C ASN A 182 1.69 11.87 -0.08
N VAL A 183 2.11 11.91 -1.32
CA VAL A 183 2.10 10.76 -2.22
C VAL A 183 3.53 10.33 -2.48
N SER A 184 3.84 9.08 -2.15
CA SER A 184 5.17 8.52 -2.42
C SER A 184 5.50 8.59 -3.91
N PRO A 185 6.69 9.08 -4.31
CA PRO A 185 7.14 9.03 -5.70
C PRO A 185 7.40 7.60 -6.19
N ASP A 186 7.61 6.67 -5.25
CA ASP A 186 7.99 5.28 -5.50
C ASP A 186 6.79 4.32 -5.57
N ILE A 187 5.57 4.86 -5.48
CA ILE A 187 4.33 4.10 -5.65
C ILE A 187 3.56 4.63 -6.86
N ALA A 188 3.08 3.70 -7.68
CA ALA A 188 2.12 3.94 -8.73
C ALA A 188 0.97 2.95 -8.58
N PHE A 189 -0.25 3.34 -8.91
CA PHE A 189 -1.37 2.41 -8.93
C PHE A 189 -2.37 2.68 -10.04
N ASP A 190 -3.05 1.62 -10.46
CA ASP A 190 -4.26 1.62 -11.27
C ASP A 190 -5.31 0.81 -10.50
N LEU A 191 -6.29 1.52 -9.94
CA LEU A 191 -7.34 0.92 -9.12
C LEU A 191 -8.69 1.04 -9.80
N SER A 192 -9.40 -0.09 -9.89
CA SER A 192 -10.85 -0.12 -10.09
C SER A 192 -11.49 -0.01 -8.72
N ALA A 193 -12.11 1.14 -8.41
CA ALA A 193 -12.61 1.44 -7.08
C ALA A 193 -14.13 1.27 -6.99
N SER A 194 -14.57 0.63 -5.90
CA SER A 194 -15.97 0.52 -5.49
C SER A 194 -16.09 0.79 -3.99
N ILE A 195 -16.64 1.96 -3.64
CA ILE A 195 -16.76 2.40 -2.25
C ILE A 195 -18.24 2.67 -1.96
N ARG A 196 -18.78 1.99 -0.94
CA ARG A 196 -20.20 2.13 -0.60
C ARG A 196 -20.52 3.50 0.00
N LYS A 197 -19.69 3.98 0.92
CA LYS A 197 -19.82 5.29 1.57
C LYS A 197 -18.48 5.94 1.76
N ALA A 198 -18.41 7.25 1.48
CA ALA A 198 -17.23 8.06 1.79
C ALA A 198 -17.64 9.36 2.46
N LYS A 199 -16.77 9.81 3.36
CA LYS A 199 -16.88 11.08 4.07
C LYS A 199 -15.66 11.95 3.78
N PHE A 200 -15.90 13.22 3.44
CA PHE A 200 -14.87 14.25 3.36
C PHE A 200 -15.43 15.57 3.89
N ARG A 201 -14.99 16.00 5.04
CA ARG A 201 -15.56 17.15 5.77
C ARG A 201 -17.07 16.98 5.98
N ARG A 202 -17.87 17.90 5.43
CA ARG A 202 -19.33 17.83 5.46
C ARG A 202 -19.92 17.01 4.31
N PHE A 203 -19.11 16.72 3.29
CA PHE A 203 -19.53 15.94 2.14
C PHE A 203 -19.71 14.47 2.51
N ARG A 204 -20.78 13.87 1.99
CA ARG A 204 -21.10 12.45 2.11
C ARG A 204 -21.41 11.94 0.72
N GLY A 205 -20.63 10.98 0.24
CA GLY A 205 -20.84 10.30 -1.03
C GLY A 205 -21.22 8.84 -0.80
N GLU A 206 -22.07 8.31 -1.67
CA GLU A 206 -22.48 6.90 -1.66
C GLU A 206 -22.33 6.29 -3.05
N ASN A 207 -22.16 4.96 -3.09
CA ASN A 207 -22.05 4.18 -4.34
C ASN A 207 -20.99 4.72 -5.29
N ILE A 208 -19.83 5.04 -4.75
CA ILE A 208 -18.70 5.60 -5.52
C ILE A 208 -18.08 4.48 -6.33
N LYS A 209 -18.02 4.63 -7.65
CA LYS A 209 -17.41 3.67 -8.58
C LYS A 209 -16.60 4.39 -9.63
N GLY A 210 -15.47 3.82 -10.01
CA GLY A 210 -14.65 4.35 -11.10
C GLY A 210 -13.21 3.92 -11.03
N GLU A 211 -12.39 4.45 -11.92
CA GLU A 211 -10.96 4.21 -11.98
C GLU A 211 -10.20 5.34 -11.30
N VAL A 212 -9.20 4.99 -10.51
CA VAL A 212 -8.25 5.93 -9.88
C VAL A 212 -6.83 5.49 -10.22
N LYS A 213 -6.06 6.40 -10.79
CA LYS A 213 -4.68 6.14 -11.19
C LYS A 213 -3.73 7.09 -10.49
N LEU A 214 -2.62 6.56 -10.02
CA LEU A 214 -1.50 7.35 -9.48
C LEU A 214 -0.27 7.14 -10.34
N ARG A 215 0.25 8.22 -10.93
CA ARG A 215 1.50 8.22 -11.68
C ARG A 215 2.28 9.49 -11.36
N ASN A 216 3.55 9.35 -10.97
CA ASN A 216 4.44 10.50 -10.72
C ASN A 216 3.81 11.54 -9.78
N GLN A 217 3.21 11.10 -8.68
CA GLN A 217 2.53 11.94 -7.68
C GLN A 217 1.33 12.73 -8.25
N VAL A 218 0.77 12.30 -9.37
CA VAL A 218 -0.48 12.82 -9.92
C VAL A 218 -1.54 11.74 -9.80
N VAL A 219 -2.58 12.01 -8.99
CA VAL A 219 -3.79 11.18 -8.94
C VAL A 219 -4.71 11.64 -10.05
N SER A 220 -5.22 10.72 -10.84
CA SER A 220 -6.16 11.02 -11.92
C SER A 220 -7.32 10.03 -11.94
N THR A 221 -8.47 10.51 -12.38
CA THR A 221 -9.63 9.67 -12.66
C THR A 221 -10.22 10.02 -14.02
N PRO A 222 -10.31 9.05 -14.94
CA PRO A 222 -11.01 9.25 -16.20
C PRO A 222 -12.52 9.34 -15.99
N ASN A 223 -13.03 8.60 -15.03
CA ASN A 223 -14.44 8.64 -14.61
C ASN A 223 -14.57 8.16 -13.17
N ILE A 224 -15.25 8.89 -12.35
CA ILE A 224 -15.76 8.44 -11.05
C ILE A 224 -17.21 8.87 -10.98
N SER A 225 -18.10 7.96 -10.59
CA SER A 225 -19.51 8.23 -10.35
C SER A 225 -19.86 8.02 -8.90
N PHE A 226 -20.76 8.83 -8.35
CA PHE A 226 -21.25 8.69 -6.99
C PHE A 226 -22.57 9.40 -6.80
N ASN A 227 -23.29 9.05 -5.73
CA ASN A 227 -24.50 9.71 -5.30
C ASN A 227 -24.17 10.65 -4.13
N ALA A 228 -24.72 11.86 -4.17
CA ALA A 228 -24.61 12.83 -3.08
C ALA A 228 -25.73 13.89 -3.21
N ILE A 229 -26.17 14.44 -2.08
CA ILE A 229 -27.08 15.61 -2.05
C ILE A 229 -28.32 15.39 -2.96
N GLY A 230 -28.87 14.15 -2.98
CA GLY A 230 -30.06 13.84 -3.79
C GLY A 230 -29.82 13.74 -5.31
N GLY A 231 -28.57 13.78 -5.79
CA GLY A 231 -28.22 13.70 -7.21
C GLY A 231 -27.14 12.70 -7.52
N ASN A 232 -26.95 12.41 -8.81
CA ASN A 232 -25.88 11.57 -9.34
C ASN A 232 -24.79 12.45 -9.94
N PHE A 233 -23.56 12.20 -9.51
CA PHE A 233 -22.36 12.91 -9.97
C PHE A 233 -21.50 12.00 -10.83
N ALA A 234 -20.96 12.52 -11.90
CA ALA A 234 -19.85 11.91 -12.64
C ALA A 234 -18.71 12.92 -12.75
N VAL A 235 -17.54 12.52 -12.28
CA VAL A 235 -16.35 13.37 -12.18
C VAL A 235 -15.21 12.76 -12.97
N ARG A 236 -14.50 13.59 -13.71
CA ARG A 236 -13.18 13.29 -14.27
C ARG A 236 -12.20 14.37 -13.88
N GLY A 237 -10.94 14.02 -13.68
CA GLY A 237 -9.97 15.06 -13.34
C GLY A 237 -8.65 14.51 -12.87
N ASN A 238 -7.83 15.41 -12.39
CA ASN A 238 -6.54 15.09 -11.79
C ASN A 238 -6.23 16.02 -10.62
N LEU A 239 -5.43 15.46 -9.70
CA LEU A 239 -4.86 16.14 -8.56
C LEU A 239 -3.34 15.98 -8.65
N ASN A 240 -2.62 17.07 -8.83
CA ASN A 240 -1.17 17.08 -8.89
C ASN A 240 -0.61 17.43 -7.50
N ALA A 241 0.02 16.45 -6.86
CA ALA A 241 0.61 16.55 -5.53
C ALA A 241 2.16 16.52 -5.55
N ARG A 242 2.80 16.86 -6.66
CA ARG A 242 4.27 16.93 -6.77
C ARG A 242 4.87 17.98 -5.86
N ASN A 243 4.17 19.09 -5.71
CA ASN A 243 4.52 20.12 -4.75
C ASN A 243 3.57 20.00 -3.54
N ARG A 244 4.12 19.70 -2.38
CA ARG A 244 3.35 19.50 -1.14
C ARG A 244 2.65 20.77 -0.66
N ASP A 245 3.21 21.94 -0.99
CA ASP A 245 2.67 23.24 -0.59
C ASP A 245 1.69 23.80 -1.60
N HIS A 246 1.66 23.24 -2.84
CA HIS A 246 0.81 23.69 -3.95
C HIS A 246 0.18 22.51 -4.68
N ILE A 247 -1.00 22.11 -4.22
CA ILE A 247 -1.80 21.07 -4.87
C ILE A 247 -2.67 21.71 -5.96
N ILE A 248 -2.53 21.22 -7.19
CA ILE A 248 -3.35 21.68 -8.33
C ILE A 248 -4.42 20.63 -8.60
N VAL A 249 -5.68 21.06 -8.56
CA VAL A 249 -6.83 20.20 -8.85
C VAL A 249 -7.55 20.70 -10.09
N ASN A 250 -7.68 19.84 -11.09
CA ASN A 250 -8.45 20.10 -12.31
C ASN A 250 -9.56 19.06 -12.39
N THR A 251 -10.82 19.51 -12.40
CA THR A 251 -11.97 18.60 -12.44
C THR A 251 -13.04 19.10 -13.40
N ALA A 252 -13.72 18.15 -14.05
CA ALA A 252 -14.96 18.39 -14.76
C ALA A 252 -16.03 17.47 -14.15
N THR A 253 -17.16 18.06 -13.78
CA THR A 253 -18.26 17.36 -13.10
C THR A 253 -19.52 17.46 -13.92
N LYS A 254 -20.21 16.34 -14.11
CA LYS A 254 -21.55 16.26 -14.67
C LYS A 254 -22.51 15.86 -13.55
N LEU A 255 -23.61 16.60 -13.43
CA LEU A 255 -24.65 16.35 -12.46
C LEU A 255 -25.93 15.95 -13.19
N SER A 256 -26.65 14.97 -12.66
CA SER A 256 -27.93 14.48 -13.18
C SER A 256 -28.84 14.02 -12.05
N ASN A 257 -30.16 13.96 -12.35
CA ASN A 257 -31.18 13.43 -11.45
C ASN A 257 -31.22 14.12 -10.07
N MET A 258 -31.17 15.45 -10.05
CA MET A 258 -31.45 16.19 -8.81
C MET A 258 -32.94 16.16 -8.51
N SER A 259 -33.28 15.71 -7.32
CA SER A 259 -34.65 15.74 -6.75
C SER A 259 -34.76 16.87 -5.75
#